data_3c2e744f1a5b161b1f7b39111644d5c3
#
_entry.id   3c2e744f1a5b161b1f7b39111644d5c3
#
_cell.length_a   1.000
_cell.length_b   1.000
_cell.length_c   1.000
_cell.angle_alpha   90.00
_cell.angle_beta   90.00
_cell.angle_gamma   90.00
#
_symmetry.space_group_name_H-M   'P 1'
#
loop_
_entity.id
_entity.type
_entity.pdbx_description
1 polymer ?
#
loop_
_entity_poly.entity_id
_entity_poly.type
_entity_poly.pdbx_seq_one_letter_code
_entity_poly.pdbx_strand_id
1 'polypeptide(L)'
;MFFQKEIETMKRSELEALQLERLKWTVDYCYKNVPFYTKKLDEAGIPADKIKSLSDIKYIPPTTKADLRDNYPFGLFARPMKEMVRIHASSGTTGKPTVVGYTKHDLDLWSDCVARIAAAAGATDEDIVQISFGYGMFTGALGLHYGLEKLGATVVPNSSGNTEKALMYMRDFGTTALVATPSYALYMCETAKELDYPMSDYKLRLGLFGSEGCTPEMRTQIEKGWGLFATDNYGMSELMGPGVSGECEERDGLHFCEDYFYPEIVDPETLEPLAEGETGELLVTTLTKEGLPLLRYRTRDITRLNYSPCKCGRTGVRMDKVKGRSDDMLKIRGVNVFPSQIESVLIGTEQIGANYQLVVRREGFSDTLEVRVELVDASLLESYGEIERLQKKIMHNLQTTLGIQCKVSLLEPKTLERFVGKAHRVVDLRNEKK
;
A
#
# COMPACT_ATOMS: atom_id res chain seq x y z
N MET A 1 -12.85 -1.74 -18.20
CA MET A 1 -12.66 -0.57 -19.11
C MET A 1 -11.18 -0.23 -19.25
N PHE A 2 -10.73 0.44 -20.35
CA PHE A 2 -9.36 0.94 -20.51
C PHE A 2 -9.41 2.47 -20.53
N PHE A 3 -8.51 3.13 -19.83
CA PHE A 3 -8.34 4.58 -19.89
C PHE A 3 -7.37 4.98 -21.02
N GLN A 4 -6.24 4.26 -21.12
CA GLN A 4 -5.23 4.43 -22.19
C GLN A 4 -4.93 3.08 -22.83
N LYS A 5 -5.87 2.60 -23.63
CA LYS A 5 -5.87 1.23 -24.18
C LYS A 5 -4.55 0.86 -24.88
N GLU A 6 -3.98 1.75 -25.67
CA GLU A 6 -2.74 1.47 -26.42
C GLU A 6 -1.58 1.09 -25.49
N ILE A 7 -1.41 1.81 -24.38
CA ILE A 7 -0.37 1.52 -23.38
C ILE A 7 -0.74 0.29 -22.55
N GLU A 8 -2.01 0.20 -22.11
CA GLU A 8 -2.46 -0.87 -21.23
C GLU A 8 -2.50 -2.26 -21.91
N THR A 9 -2.51 -2.28 -23.25
CA THR A 9 -2.48 -3.52 -24.08
C THR A 9 -1.27 -3.60 -25.01
N MET A 10 -0.22 -2.81 -24.71
CA MET A 10 1.02 -2.80 -25.49
C MET A 10 1.69 -4.18 -25.43
N LYS A 11 2.24 -4.63 -26.56
CA LYS A 11 2.98 -5.91 -26.60
C LYS A 11 4.20 -5.86 -25.68
N ARG A 12 4.50 -6.97 -25.03
CA ARG A 12 5.63 -7.07 -24.10
C ARG A 12 6.94 -6.53 -24.68
N SER A 13 7.29 -6.92 -25.90
CA SER A 13 8.52 -6.47 -26.57
C SER A 13 8.56 -4.95 -26.83
N GLU A 14 7.42 -4.34 -27.13
CA GLU A 14 7.30 -2.89 -27.35
C GLU A 14 7.42 -2.14 -26.01
N LEU A 15 6.79 -2.67 -24.97
CA LEU A 15 6.87 -2.12 -23.61
C LEU A 15 8.29 -2.20 -23.04
N GLU A 16 9.00 -3.32 -23.23
CA GLU A 16 10.39 -3.48 -22.82
C GLU A 16 11.34 -2.53 -23.56
N ALA A 17 11.10 -2.30 -24.85
CA ALA A 17 11.86 -1.30 -25.61
C ALA A 17 11.64 0.12 -25.06
N LEU A 18 10.39 0.48 -24.76
CA LEU A 18 10.03 1.75 -24.14
C LEU A 18 10.64 1.89 -22.73
N GLN A 19 10.56 0.84 -21.92
CA GLN A 19 11.18 0.81 -20.60
C GLN A 19 12.69 1.02 -20.66
N LEU A 20 13.39 0.37 -21.60
CA LEU A 20 14.83 0.52 -21.78
C LEU A 20 15.21 1.94 -22.20
N GLU A 21 14.46 2.55 -23.13
CA GLU A 21 14.65 3.95 -23.52
C GLU A 21 14.50 4.87 -22.32
N ARG A 22 13.39 4.73 -21.56
CA ARG A 22 13.11 5.54 -20.39
C ARG A 22 14.09 5.30 -19.24
N LEU A 23 14.55 4.06 -19.05
CA LEU A 23 15.56 3.74 -18.06
C LEU A 23 16.90 4.43 -18.36
N LYS A 24 17.36 4.38 -19.60
CA LYS A 24 18.58 5.09 -20.04
C LYS A 24 18.45 6.59 -19.79
N TRP A 25 17.32 7.17 -20.18
CA TRP A 25 17.04 8.58 -19.91
C TRP A 25 17.08 8.87 -18.40
N THR A 26 16.41 8.06 -17.59
CA THR A 26 16.32 8.27 -16.13
C THR A 26 17.68 8.18 -15.45
N VAL A 27 18.53 7.21 -15.83
CA VAL A 27 19.90 7.06 -15.28
C VAL A 27 20.75 8.29 -15.63
N ASP A 28 20.76 8.71 -16.90
CA ASP A 28 21.48 9.91 -17.36
C ASP A 28 20.95 11.18 -16.67
N TYR A 29 19.62 11.29 -16.55
CA TYR A 29 18.98 12.40 -15.88
C TYR A 29 19.31 12.49 -14.38
N CYS A 30 19.29 11.37 -13.67
CA CYS A 30 19.71 11.27 -12.27
C CYS A 30 21.19 11.65 -12.10
N TYR A 31 22.05 11.11 -12.96
CA TYR A 31 23.48 11.40 -12.94
C TYR A 31 23.77 12.90 -13.11
N LYS A 32 23.12 13.56 -14.06
CA LYS A 32 23.36 14.97 -14.39
C LYS A 32 22.75 15.95 -13.39
N ASN A 33 21.65 15.61 -12.74
CA ASN A 33 20.85 16.58 -11.99
C ASN A 33 20.80 16.34 -10.49
N VAL A 34 21.24 15.15 -10.00
CA VAL A 34 21.18 14.79 -8.57
C VAL A 34 22.56 14.41 -8.06
N PRO A 35 23.26 15.29 -7.33
CA PRO A 35 24.63 15.02 -6.84
C PRO A 35 24.78 13.71 -6.06
N PHE A 36 23.74 13.31 -5.33
CA PHE A 36 23.68 12.02 -4.66
C PHE A 36 23.86 10.85 -5.65
N TYR A 37 23.16 10.89 -6.79
CA TYR A 37 23.27 9.84 -7.81
C TYR A 37 24.57 9.92 -8.60
N THR A 38 25.10 11.13 -8.88
CA THR A 38 26.41 11.29 -9.50
C THR A 38 27.46 10.54 -8.68
N LYS A 39 27.55 10.84 -7.38
CA LYS A 39 28.49 10.18 -6.46
C LYS A 39 28.26 8.67 -6.40
N LYS A 40 27.02 8.24 -6.21
CA LYS A 40 26.66 6.81 -6.04
C LYS A 40 26.98 5.97 -7.27
N LEU A 41 26.74 6.50 -8.46
CA LEU A 41 27.04 5.82 -9.73
C LEU A 41 28.54 5.81 -10.04
N ASP A 42 29.26 6.90 -9.74
CA ASP A 42 30.73 6.96 -9.87
C ASP A 42 31.43 5.95 -8.96
N GLU A 43 31.02 5.88 -7.69
CA GLU A 43 31.54 4.90 -6.71
C GLU A 43 31.25 3.45 -7.15
N ALA A 44 30.15 3.20 -7.82
CA ALA A 44 29.83 1.88 -8.37
C ALA A 44 30.48 1.59 -9.73
N GLY A 45 31.18 2.56 -10.32
CA GLY A 45 31.82 2.42 -11.66
C GLY A 45 30.77 2.22 -12.78
N ILE A 46 29.63 2.92 -12.69
CA ILE A 46 28.54 2.79 -13.64
C ILE A 46 28.34 4.11 -14.39
N PRO A 47 29.01 4.31 -15.50
CA PRO A 47 28.72 5.44 -16.38
C PRO A 47 27.32 5.28 -16.99
N ALA A 48 26.69 6.41 -17.34
CA ALA A 48 25.32 6.44 -17.85
C ALA A 48 25.10 5.57 -19.12
N ASP A 49 26.15 5.39 -19.92
CA ASP A 49 26.13 4.59 -21.15
C ASP A 49 26.29 3.07 -20.92
N LYS A 50 26.49 2.65 -19.67
CA LYS A 50 26.63 1.23 -19.30
C LYS A 50 25.30 0.46 -19.43
N ILE A 51 24.16 1.12 -19.32
CA ILE A 51 22.84 0.51 -19.43
C ILE A 51 22.53 0.24 -20.89
N LYS A 52 22.64 -1.02 -21.32
CA LYS A 52 22.36 -1.47 -22.69
C LYS A 52 21.11 -2.34 -22.78
N SER A 53 20.74 -2.98 -21.68
CA SER A 53 19.57 -3.84 -21.53
C SER A 53 18.86 -3.54 -20.20
N LEU A 54 17.60 -3.97 -20.04
CA LEU A 54 16.88 -3.85 -18.79
C LEU A 54 17.56 -4.62 -17.65
N SER A 55 18.21 -5.75 -17.95
CA SER A 55 18.92 -6.54 -16.94
C SER A 55 20.15 -5.85 -16.36
N ASP A 56 20.68 -4.80 -17.00
CA ASP A 56 21.82 -4.04 -16.50
C ASP A 56 21.45 -3.17 -15.28
N ILE A 57 20.16 -2.98 -15.02
CA ILE A 57 19.67 -2.25 -13.85
C ILE A 57 20.21 -2.83 -12.55
N LYS A 58 20.46 -4.13 -12.48
CA LYS A 58 21.01 -4.82 -11.30
C LYS A 58 22.35 -4.27 -10.82
N TYR A 59 23.11 -3.65 -11.70
CA TYR A 59 24.39 -3.05 -11.36
C TYR A 59 24.24 -1.71 -10.64
N ILE A 60 23.08 -1.04 -10.76
CA ILE A 60 22.79 0.23 -10.08
C ILE A 60 22.58 -0.05 -8.59
N PRO A 61 23.34 0.59 -7.67
CA PRO A 61 23.10 0.43 -6.25
C PRO A 61 21.72 0.93 -5.85
N PRO A 62 20.97 0.20 -5.00
CA PRO A 62 19.60 0.57 -4.65
C PRO A 62 19.56 1.84 -3.81
N THR A 63 18.48 2.61 -3.97
CA THR A 63 18.15 3.76 -3.13
C THR A 63 17.30 3.30 -1.95
N THR A 64 17.58 3.82 -0.77
CA THR A 64 16.89 3.46 0.47
C THR A 64 16.14 4.64 1.08
N LYS A 65 15.25 4.37 2.02
CA LYS A 65 14.59 5.41 2.81
C LYS A 65 15.56 6.23 3.65
N ALA A 66 16.68 5.65 4.07
CA ALA A 66 17.75 6.36 4.77
C ALA A 66 18.39 7.41 3.83
N ASP A 67 18.66 7.06 2.58
CA ASP A 67 19.21 8.00 1.60
C ASP A 67 18.32 9.25 1.43
N LEU A 68 16.98 9.07 1.42
CA LEU A 68 16.05 10.21 1.35
C LEU A 68 16.10 11.08 2.60
N ARG A 69 16.23 10.47 3.78
CA ARG A 69 16.31 11.19 5.07
C ARG A 69 17.63 11.93 5.24
N ASP A 70 18.74 11.32 4.81
CA ASP A 70 20.08 11.89 4.90
C ASP A 70 20.23 13.11 3.97
N ASN A 71 19.45 13.12 2.87
CA ASN A 71 19.38 14.23 1.93
C ASN A 71 18.17 15.16 2.15
N TYR A 72 17.58 15.13 3.35
CA TYR A 72 16.45 15.99 3.72
C TYR A 72 16.84 17.47 3.69
N PRO A 73 15.97 18.42 3.22
CA PRO A 73 14.66 18.12 2.66
C PRO A 73 14.64 17.89 1.15
N PHE A 74 15.58 18.45 0.36
CA PHE A 74 15.50 18.56 -1.10
C PHE A 74 16.73 18.02 -1.84
N GLY A 75 17.66 17.36 -1.15
CA GLY A 75 18.93 16.91 -1.73
C GLY A 75 18.81 15.87 -2.84
N LEU A 76 17.65 15.23 -2.99
CA LEU A 76 17.34 14.30 -4.08
C LEU A 76 16.44 14.90 -5.18
N PHE A 77 16.10 16.19 -5.07
CA PHE A 77 15.32 16.85 -6.13
C PHE A 77 16.22 17.10 -7.35
N ALA A 78 15.75 16.70 -8.53
CA ALA A 78 16.45 16.85 -9.78
C ALA A 78 16.09 18.14 -10.53
N ARG A 79 15.13 18.90 -10.04
CA ARG A 79 14.71 20.21 -10.56
C ARG A 79 14.79 21.28 -9.48
N PRO A 80 15.04 22.53 -9.82
CA PRO A 80 15.03 23.63 -8.88
C PRO A 80 13.61 23.87 -8.32
N MET A 81 13.50 24.39 -7.10
CA MET A 81 12.24 24.58 -6.40
C MET A 81 11.21 25.39 -7.20
N LYS A 82 11.64 26.35 -8.05
CA LYS A 82 10.74 27.14 -8.90
C LYS A 82 9.96 26.31 -9.94
N GLU A 83 10.42 25.09 -10.24
CA GLU A 83 9.77 24.14 -11.16
C GLU A 83 8.91 23.10 -10.43
N MET A 84 9.02 23.06 -9.09
CA MET A 84 8.15 22.23 -8.26
C MET A 84 6.79 22.92 -8.06
N VAL A 85 5.72 22.22 -8.38
CA VAL A 85 4.35 22.75 -8.21
C VAL A 85 3.64 22.13 -7.01
N ARG A 86 4.22 21.05 -6.43
CA ARG A 86 3.67 20.40 -5.23
C ARG A 86 4.76 19.67 -4.44
N ILE A 87 4.59 19.67 -3.12
CA ILE A 87 5.43 18.94 -2.18
C ILE A 87 4.50 18.12 -1.29
N HIS A 88 4.85 16.84 -1.08
CA HIS A 88 4.27 15.99 -0.09
C HIS A 88 5.35 15.45 0.85
N ALA A 89 4.93 14.90 2.00
CA ALA A 89 5.84 14.26 2.93
C ALA A 89 5.17 13.08 3.62
N SER A 90 5.97 12.06 3.95
CA SER A 90 5.51 10.94 4.79
C SER A 90 5.39 11.37 6.26
N SER A 91 4.70 10.58 7.09
CA SER A 91 4.46 10.91 8.51
C SER A 91 5.70 11.01 9.39
N GLY A 92 6.86 10.50 8.95
CA GLY A 92 8.11 10.62 9.69
C GLY A 92 8.11 10.05 11.12
N THR A 93 7.33 9.01 11.39
CA THR A 93 7.15 8.40 12.74
C THR A 93 8.43 8.06 13.48
N THR A 94 9.56 7.96 12.79
CA THR A 94 10.88 7.61 13.35
C THR A 94 11.92 8.71 13.17
N GLY A 95 11.53 9.98 12.95
CA GLY A 95 12.45 11.09 12.73
C GLY A 95 12.01 12.04 11.62
N LYS A 96 12.97 12.53 10.80
CA LYS A 96 12.67 13.42 9.68
C LYS A 96 11.73 12.74 8.66
N PRO A 97 10.70 13.45 8.16
CA PRO A 97 9.82 12.91 7.13
C PRO A 97 10.58 12.70 5.82
N THR A 98 10.09 11.79 4.99
CA THR A 98 10.54 11.71 3.59
C THR A 98 9.77 12.73 2.78
N VAL A 99 10.47 13.66 2.14
CA VAL A 99 9.89 14.73 1.33
C VAL A 99 9.93 14.34 -0.15
N VAL A 100 8.82 14.55 -0.84
CA VAL A 100 8.69 14.26 -2.28
C VAL A 100 8.18 15.50 -3.01
N GLY A 101 8.84 15.84 -4.12
CA GLY A 101 8.49 16.97 -4.96
C GLY A 101 7.99 16.53 -6.33
N TYR A 102 7.09 17.32 -6.90
CA TYR A 102 6.47 17.04 -8.18
C TYR A 102 6.54 18.28 -9.08
N THR A 103 6.96 18.07 -10.32
CA THR A 103 6.75 19.03 -11.41
C THR A 103 5.30 18.93 -11.92
N LYS A 104 4.91 19.83 -12.80
CA LYS A 104 3.61 19.72 -13.49
C LYS A 104 3.53 18.43 -14.30
N HIS A 105 4.62 18.07 -14.98
CA HIS A 105 4.72 16.82 -15.73
C HIS A 105 4.48 15.60 -14.81
N ASP A 106 5.13 15.54 -13.66
CA ASP A 106 4.95 14.44 -12.69
C ASP A 106 3.49 14.30 -12.23
N LEU A 107 2.79 15.43 -12.02
CA LEU A 107 1.38 15.41 -11.63
C LEU A 107 0.46 14.92 -12.76
N ASP A 108 0.77 15.27 -14.00
CA ASP A 108 0.02 14.80 -15.17
C ASP A 108 0.18 13.27 -15.34
N LEU A 109 1.42 12.76 -15.22
CA LEU A 109 1.70 11.32 -15.25
C LEU A 109 1.02 10.57 -14.10
N TRP A 110 1.06 11.13 -12.90
CA TRP A 110 0.41 10.54 -11.73
C TRP A 110 -1.09 10.40 -11.93
N SER A 111 -1.72 11.47 -12.45
CA SER A 111 -3.15 11.44 -12.76
C SER A 111 -3.50 10.37 -13.81
N ASP A 112 -2.64 10.15 -14.82
CA ASP A 112 -2.80 9.08 -15.80
C ASP A 112 -2.74 7.70 -15.15
N CYS A 113 -1.74 7.44 -14.30
CA CYS A 113 -1.60 6.17 -13.60
C CYS A 113 -2.84 5.87 -12.74
N VAL A 114 -3.31 6.84 -11.97
CA VAL A 114 -4.51 6.67 -11.13
C VAL A 114 -5.76 6.47 -11.96
N ALA A 115 -5.95 7.22 -13.05
CA ALA A 115 -7.09 7.02 -13.95
C ALA A 115 -7.11 5.61 -14.57
N ARG A 116 -5.92 5.07 -14.95
CA ARG A 116 -5.79 3.69 -15.45
C ARG A 116 -6.21 2.65 -14.42
N ILE A 117 -5.70 2.74 -13.18
CA ILE A 117 -6.05 1.75 -12.14
C ILE A 117 -7.51 1.87 -11.72
N ALA A 118 -8.07 3.09 -11.65
CA ALA A 118 -9.49 3.29 -11.37
C ALA A 118 -10.38 2.70 -12.47
N ALA A 119 -10.05 2.95 -13.75
CA ALA A 119 -10.75 2.35 -14.88
C ALA A 119 -10.60 0.81 -14.91
N ALA A 120 -9.43 0.28 -14.53
CA ALA A 120 -9.22 -1.16 -14.44
C ALA A 120 -10.10 -1.80 -13.34
N ALA A 121 -10.27 -1.12 -12.23
CA ALA A 121 -11.15 -1.52 -11.12
C ALA A 121 -12.65 -1.43 -11.46
N GLY A 122 -13.02 -0.81 -12.60
CA GLY A 122 -14.40 -0.64 -13.04
C GLY A 122 -15.01 0.73 -12.74
N ALA A 123 -14.21 1.73 -12.35
CA ALA A 123 -14.68 3.11 -12.24
C ALA A 123 -14.93 3.74 -13.62
N THR A 124 -15.92 4.63 -13.69
CA THR A 124 -16.35 5.31 -14.92
C THR A 124 -16.54 6.81 -14.66
N ASP A 125 -16.79 7.56 -15.73
CA ASP A 125 -17.16 8.98 -15.68
C ASP A 125 -18.57 9.25 -15.10
N GLU A 126 -19.38 8.20 -14.96
CA GLU A 126 -20.70 8.29 -14.31
C GLU A 126 -20.62 8.17 -12.78
N ASP A 127 -19.47 7.82 -12.22
CA ASP A 127 -19.32 7.60 -10.78
C ASP A 127 -19.26 8.90 -9.98
N ILE A 128 -19.90 8.88 -8.83
CA ILE A 128 -19.72 9.85 -7.74
C ILE A 128 -18.82 9.19 -6.70
N VAL A 129 -17.58 9.65 -6.59
CA VAL A 129 -16.53 9.01 -5.79
C VAL A 129 -16.23 9.81 -4.54
N GLN A 130 -16.53 9.27 -3.37
CA GLN A 130 -16.16 9.90 -2.11
C GLN A 130 -14.76 9.49 -1.69
N ILE A 131 -13.88 10.47 -1.47
CA ILE A 131 -12.53 10.27 -0.96
C ILE A 131 -12.51 10.51 0.53
N SER A 132 -12.31 9.41 1.28
CA SER A 132 -12.25 9.39 2.73
C SER A 132 -10.81 9.19 3.26
N PHE A 133 -9.82 9.69 2.52
CA PHE A 133 -8.45 9.89 2.96
C PHE A 133 -8.21 11.33 3.41
N GLY A 134 -7.31 11.55 4.38
CA GLY A 134 -6.93 12.90 4.80
C GLY A 134 -6.23 13.67 3.68
N TYR A 135 -6.74 14.86 3.37
CA TYR A 135 -6.08 15.83 2.49
C TYR A 135 -5.03 16.59 3.29
N GLY A 136 -3.78 16.57 2.83
CA GLY A 136 -2.67 17.23 3.53
C GLY A 136 -1.33 16.82 2.94
N MET A 137 -0.35 16.60 3.81
CA MET A 137 1.01 16.25 3.36
C MET A 137 1.12 14.85 2.76
N PHE A 138 0.15 13.95 3.01
CA PHE A 138 0.11 12.61 2.41
C PHE A 138 -0.35 12.65 0.95
N THR A 139 0.16 11.71 0.17
CA THR A 139 -0.13 11.62 -1.27
C THR A 139 -1.48 11.00 -1.60
N GLY A 140 -2.03 10.18 -0.70
CA GLY A 140 -3.18 9.30 -0.98
C GLY A 140 -4.40 10.03 -1.54
N ALA A 141 -4.92 11.02 -0.80
CA ALA A 141 -6.14 11.72 -1.19
C ALA A 141 -5.97 12.48 -2.51
N LEU A 142 -4.94 13.33 -2.62
CA LEU A 142 -4.75 14.18 -3.80
C LEU A 142 -4.41 13.37 -5.06
N GLY A 143 -3.68 12.26 -4.94
CA GLY A 143 -3.40 11.41 -6.09
C GLY A 143 -4.67 10.80 -6.67
N LEU A 144 -5.51 10.21 -5.82
CA LEU A 144 -6.78 9.62 -6.23
C LEU A 144 -7.75 10.69 -6.75
N HIS A 145 -7.81 11.86 -6.10
CA HIS A 145 -8.63 12.99 -6.52
C HIS A 145 -8.39 13.36 -7.99
N TYR A 146 -7.16 13.75 -8.31
CA TYR A 146 -6.85 14.22 -9.68
C TYR A 146 -6.95 13.12 -10.74
N GLY A 147 -6.63 11.88 -10.39
CA GLY A 147 -6.79 10.77 -11.32
C GLY A 147 -8.24 10.42 -11.61
N LEU A 148 -9.11 10.49 -10.60
CA LEU A 148 -10.54 10.28 -10.76
C LEU A 148 -11.21 11.42 -11.52
N GLU A 149 -10.83 12.68 -11.26
CA GLU A 149 -11.27 13.83 -12.09
C GLU A 149 -10.82 13.66 -13.54
N LYS A 150 -9.58 13.20 -13.77
CA LYS A 150 -9.07 12.96 -15.13
C LYS A 150 -9.81 11.82 -15.83
N LEU A 151 -10.30 10.82 -15.10
CA LEU A 151 -11.19 9.78 -15.61
C LEU A 151 -12.56 10.34 -16.02
N GLY A 152 -12.97 11.48 -15.47
CA GLY A 152 -14.27 12.11 -15.68
C GLY A 152 -15.27 11.89 -14.53
N ALA A 153 -14.90 11.16 -13.48
CA ALA A 153 -15.76 10.92 -12.33
C ALA A 153 -15.97 12.19 -11.49
N THR A 154 -17.13 12.29 -10.84
CA THR A 154 -17.41 13.35 -9.87
C THR A 154 -16.76 13.02 -8.53
N VAL A 155 -15.83 13.85 -8.05
CA VAL A 155 -15.12 13.63 -6.80
C VAL A 155 -15.77 14.40 -5.64
N VAL A 156 -16.05 13.69 -4.54
CA VAL A 156 -16.46 14.26 -3.26
C VAL A 156 -15.28 14.24 -2.29
N PRO A 157 -14.58 15.38 -2.06
CA PRO A 157 -13.36 15.47 -1.26
C PRO A 157 -13.70 15.56 0.24
N ASN A 158 -14.32 14.52 0.79
CA ASN A 158 -14.82 14.51 2.17
C ASN A 158 -13.68 14.56 3.22
N SER A 159 -12.49 14.01 2.89
CA SER A 159 -11.40 13.83 3.84
C SER A 159 -11.73 12.78 4.93
N SER A 160 -10.92 12.71 5.98
CA SER A 160 -11.10 11.85 7.15
C SER A 160 -11.46 12.68 8.39
N GLY A 161 -11.95 12.05 9.46
CA GLY A 161 -12.10 12.66 10.79
C GLY A 161 -13.53 12.89 11.27
N ASN A 162 -14.54 12.92 10.40
CA ASN A 162 -15.94 12.99 10.82
C ASN A 162 -16.78 11.93 10.08
N THR A 163 -16.84 10.74 10.67
CA THR A 163 -17.47 9.58 10.03
C THR A 163 -18.98 9.76 9.84
N GLU A 164 -19.67 10.36 10.80
CA GLU A 164 -21.11 10.62 10.69
C GLU A 164 -21.44 11.55 9.51
N LYS A 165 -20.69 12.65 9.35
CA LYS A 165 -20.82 13.53 8.19
C LYS A 165 -20.47 12.83 6.88
N ALA A 166 -19.44 12.00 6.90
CA ALA A 166 -19.03 11.22 5.73
C ALA A 166 -20.16 10.30 5.26
N LEU A 167 -20.82 9.62 6.19
CA LEU A 167 -21.97 8.77 5.93
C LEU A 167 -23.18 9.57 5.39
N MET A 168 -23.45 10.72 6.00
CA MET A 168 -24.50 11.63 5.53
C MET A 168 -24.28 12.07 4.09
N TYR A 169 -23.07 12.57 3.75
CA TYR A 169 -22.75 12.99 2.39
C TYR A 169 -22.80 11.84 1.39
N MET A 170 -22.31 10.66 1.78
CA MET A 170 -22.32 9.47 0.94
C MET A 170 -23.75 9.07 0.53
N ARG A 171 -24.69 9.18 1.45
CA ARG A 171 -26.12 8.95 1.19
C ARG A 171 -26.74 10.07 0.36
N ASP A 172 -26.59 11.32 0.82
CA ASP A 172 -27.31 12.47 0.27
C ASP A 172 -26.82 12.82 -1.15
N PHE A 173 -25.54 12.59 -1.46
CA PHE A 173 -25.00 12.81 -2.80
C PHE A 173 -25.12 11.58 -3.71
N GLY A 174 -25.61 10.45 -3.18
CA GLY A 174 -25.75 9.23 -3.95
C GLY A 174 -24.41 8.65 -4.41
N THR A 175 -23.39 8.69 -3.54
CA THR A 175 -22.04 8.18 -3.81
C THR A 175 -22.09 6.74 -4.32
N THR A 176 -21.41 6.48 -5.43
CA THR A 176 -21.36 5.15 -6.09
C THR A 176 -20.04 4.42 -5.84
N ALA A 177 -18.97 5.17 -5.53
CA ALA A 177 -17.67 4.57 -5.22
C ALA A 177 -17.04 5.20 -3.96
N LEU A 178 -16.40 4.35 -3.16
CA LEU A 178 -15.72 4.74 -1.92
C LEU A 178 -14.22 4.54 -2.05
N VAL A 179 -13.46 5.60 -1.77
CA VAL A 179 -12.00 5.57 -1.60
C VAL A 179 -11.66 5.69 -0.12
N ALA A 180 -11.07 4.65 0.46
CA ALA A 180 -10.71 4.61 1.88
C ALA A 180 -9.59 3.60 2.16
N THR A 181 -9.07 3.56 3.39
CA THR A 181 -8.37 2.37 3.86
C THR A 181 -9.39 1.25 4.13
N PRO A 182 -9.03 -0.03 3.98
CA PRO A 182 -9.90 -1.15 4.30
C PRO A 182 -10.47 -1.09 5.72
N SER A 183 -9.63 -0.78 6.70
CA SER A 183 -10.05 -0.66 8.11
C SER A 183 -11.05 0.48 8.33
N TYR A 184 -10.87 1.63 7.63
CA TYR A 184 -11.82 2.73 7.74
C TYR A 184 -13.15 2.41 7.05
N ALA A 185 -13.14 1.69 5.94
CA ALA A 185 -14.37 1.24 5.28
C ALA A 185 -15.20 0.29 6.18
N LEU A 186 -14.55 -0.59 6.95
CA LEU A 186 -15.22 -1.41 7.97
C LEU A 186 -15.78 -0.56 9.10
N TYR A 187 -14.99 0.37 9.62
CA TYR A 187 -15.42 1.28 10.69
C TYR A 187 -16.63 2.14 10.27
N MET A 188 -16.62 2.65 9.04
CA MET A 188 -17.79 3.37 8.50
C MET A 188 -19.03 2.49 8.44
N CYS A 189 -18.90 1.20 8.08
CA CYS A 189 -19.99 0.26 8.03
C CYS A 189 -20.56 -0.03 9.44
N GLU A 190 -19.71 -0.18 10.44
CA GLU A 190 -20.10 -0.34 11.85
C GLU A 190 -20.84 0.91 12.34
N THR A 191 -20.28 2.10 12.08
CA THR A 191 -20.89 3.37 12.48
C THR A 191 -22.25 3.59 11.81
N ALA A 192 -22.41 3.24 10.54
CA ALA A 192 -23.73 3.34 9.87
C ALA A 192 -24.79 2.48 10.55
N LYS A 193 -24.42 1.28 11.01
CA LYS A 193 -25.32 0.39 11.76
C LYS A 193 -25.63 0.93 13.16
N GLU A 194 -24.63 1.47 13.87
CA GLU A 194 -24.83 2.09 15.20
C GLU A 194 -25.77 3.31 15.15
N LEU A 195 -25.81 4.02 14.01
CA LEU A 195 -26.67 5.17 13.78
C LEU A 195 -28.05 4.80 13.17
N ASP A 196 -28.34 3.51 13.04
CA ASP A 196 -29.56 3.01 12.40
C ASP A 196 -29.77 3.55 10.97
N TYR A 197 -28.70 3.78 10.23
CA TYR A 197 -28.78 4.19 8.83
C TYR A 197 -29.01 2.97 7.95
N PRO A 198 -30.15 2.91 7.21
CA PRO A 198 -30.43 1.75 6.35
C PRO A 198 -29.39 1.61 5.25
N MET A 199 -28.80 0.44 5.12
CA MET A 199 -27.80 0.16 4.06
C MET A 199 -28.39 0.32 2.66
N SER A 200 -29.73 0.18 2.51
CA SER A 200 -30.46 0.43 1.26
C SER A 200 -30.41 1.87 0.77
N ASP A 201 -30.08 2.82 1.63
CA ASP A 201 -30.00 4.25 1.27
C ASP A 201 -28.69 4.61 0.56
N TYR A 202 -27.70 3.71 0.60
CA TYR A 202 -26.41 3.89 -0.04
C TYR A 202 -26.38 3.25 -1.43
N LYS A 203 -25.78 3.94 -2.41
CA LYS A 203 -25.68 3.49 -3.80
C LYS A 203 -24.29 2.95 -4.16
N LEU A 204 -23.48 2.60 -3.16
CA LEU A 204 -22.14 2.11 -3.36
C LEU A 204 -22.13 0.85 -4.22
N ARG A 205 -21.32 0.85 -5.27
CA ARG A 205 -21.06 -0.30 -6.14
C ARG A 205 -19.59 -0.70 -6.21
N LEU A 206 -18.67 0.25 -5.89
CA LEU A 206 -17.23 0.08 -6.05
C LEU A 206 -16.48 0.60 -4.82
N GLY A 207 -15.46 -0.13 -4.41
CA GLY A 207 -14.47 0.30 -3.42
C GLY A 207 -13.07 0.31 -4.02
N LEU A 208 -12.38 1.44 -3.91
CA LEU A 208 -10.98 1.62 -4.29
C LEU A 208 -10.15 1.75 -3.01
N PHE A 209 -9.65 0.63 -2.51
CA PHE A 209 -8.98 0.56 -1.22
C PHE A 209 -7.45 0.51 -1.38
N GLY A 210 -6.73 0.91 -0.34
CA GLY A 210 -5.27 0.88 -0.33
C GLY A 210 -4.67 1.54 0.90
N SER A 211 -3.37 1.83 0.85
CA SER A 211 -2.58 2.40 1.94
C SER A 211 -2.26 1.42 3.09
N GLU A 212 -2.99 0.35 3.22
CA GLU A 212 -2.75 -0.78 4.13
C GLU A 212 -3.15 -2.10 3.47
N GLY A 213 -2.74 -3.23 4.04
CA GLY A 213 -3.13 -4.54 3.53
C GLY A 213 -4.63 -4.78 3.65
N CYS A 214 -5.22 -5.37 2.63
CA CYS A 214 -6.60 -5.84 2.64
C CYS A 214 -6.60 -7.36 2.55
N THR A 215 -6.83 -8.04 3.69
CA THR A 215 -6.93 -9.51 3.68
C THR A 215 -8.19 -9.97 2.94
N PRO A 216 -8.25 -11.24 2.46
CA PRO A 216 -9.45 -11.78 1.84
C PRO A 216 -10.69 -11.68 2.75
N GLU A 217 -10.50 -11.86 4.05
CA GLU A 217 -11.56 -11.79 5.06
C GLU A 217 -12.07 -10.36 5.23
N MET A 218 -11.15 -9.37 5.34
CA MET A 218 -11.52 -7.93 5.36
C MET A 218 -12.31 -7.54 4.12
N ARG A 219 -11.83 -7.95 2.94
CA ARG A 219 -12.52 -7.70 1.68
C ARG A 219 -13.93 -8.27 1.71
N THR A 220 -14.09 -9.52 2.12
CA THR A 220 -15.41 -10.17 2.23
C THR A 220 -16.34 -9.43 3.18
N GLN A 221 -15.83 -8.97 4.32
CA GLN A 221 -16.62 -8.18 5.27
C GLN A 221 -17.04 -6.82 4.70
N ILE A 222 -16.13 -6.12 4.02
CA ILE A 222 -16.42 -4.84 3.37
C ILE A 222 -17.50 -5.03 2.29
N GLU A 223 -17.33 -6.02 1.41
CA GLU A 223 -18.26 -6.32 0.33
C GLU A 223 -19.65 -6.69 0.86
N LYS A 224 -19.71 -7.54 1.88
CA LYS A 224 -20.96 -7.93 2.52
C LYS A 224 -21.61 -6.75 3.25
N GLY A 225 -20.81 -5.90 3.89
CA GLY A 225 -21.31 -4.78 4.68
C GLY A 225 -21.90 -3.67 3.82
N TRP A 226 -21.24 -3.32 2.72
CA TRP A 226 -21.62 -2.22 1.83
C TRP A 226 -22.35 -2.62 0.56
N GLY A 227 -22.34 -3.90 0.19
CA GLY A 227 -22.89 -4.38 -1.07
C GLY A 227 -22.09 -3.93 -2.30
N LEU A 228 -20.81 -3.64 -2.15
CA LEU A 228 -19.93 -3.12 -3.20
C LEU A 228 -18.93 -4.18 -3.68
N PHE A 229 -18.29 -3.90 -4.84
CA PHE A 229 -17.14 -4.63 -5.35
C PHE A 229 -15.85 -3.97 -4.86
N ALA A 230 -15.03 -4.67 -4.08
CA ALA A 230 -13.82 -4.11 -3.48
C ALA A 230 -12.59 -4.42 -4.32
N THR A 231 -11.79 -3.41 -4.64
CA THR A 231 -10.49 -3.54 -5.30
C THR A 231 -9.38 -2.93 -4.46
N ASP A 232 -8.16 -3.37 -4.71
CA ASP A 232 -6.96 -2.93 -4.00
C ASP A 232 -6.06 -2.13 -4.94
N ASN A 233 -5.43 -1.07 -4.43
CA ASN A 233 -4.43 -0.30 -5.13
C ASN A 233 -3.17 -0.13 -4.28
N TYR A 234 -2.03 -0.14 -4.95
CA TYR A 234 -0.73 -0.03 -4.32
C TYR A 234 -0.01 1.25 -4.78
N GLY A 235 0.72 1.82 -3.85
CA GLY A 235 1.61 2.94 -4.09
C GLY A 235 2.25 3.42 -2.81
N MET A 236 3.22 4.28 -2.94
CA MET A 236 3.89 4.93 -1.82
C MET A 236 4.35 6.33 -2.23
N SER A 237 4.43 7.22 -1.23
CA SER A 237 4.75 8.64 -1.47
C SER A 237 6.06 8.82 -2.22
N GLU A 238 7.07 8.02 -1.90
CA GLU A 238 8.41 8.07 -2.48
C GLU A 238 8.38 7.82 -3.99
N LEU A 239 7.58 6.88 -4.45
CA LEU A 239 7.46 6.58 -5.88
C LEU A 239 6.65 7.63 -6.62
N MET A 240 5.39 7.81 -6.24
CA MET A 240 4.51 8.83 -6.80
C MET A 240 3.27 9.07 -5.92
N GLY A 241 2.88 8.11 -5.09
CA GLY A 241 1.63 8.02 -4.36
C GLY A 241 0.84 6.79 -4.80
N PRO A 242 -0.50 6.76 -4.65
CA PRO A 242 -1.34 5.72 -5.24
C PRO A 242 -1.23 5.72 -6.77
N GLY A 243 -1.52 4.60 -7.40
CA GLY A 243 -1.48 4.49 -8.87
C GLY A 243 -0.23 3.83 -9.43
N VAL A 244 0.69 3.34 -8.58
CA VAL A 244 1.83 2.51 -9.05
C VAL A 244 1.32 1.19 -9.62
N SER A 245 0.41 0.53 -8.90
CA SER A 245 -0.30 -0.64 -9.39
C SER A 245 -1.71 -0.74 -8.78
N GLY A 246 -2.61 -1.47 -9.44
CA GLY A 246 -3.97 -1.67 -8.97
C GLY A 246 -4.65 -2.91 -9.54
N GLU A 247 -5.60 -3.47 -8.79
CA GLU A 247 -6.42 -4.59 -9.24
C GLU A 247 -7.36 -4.17 -10.38
N CYS A 248 -7.55 -5.06 -11.32
CA CYS A 248 -8.68 -4.99 -12.27
C CYS A 248 -9.89 -5.78 -11.74
N GLU A 249 -10.98 -5.79 -12.50
CA GLU A 249 -12.21 -6.52 -12.15
C GLU A 249 -11.99 -8.05 -11.99
N GLU A 250 -10.94 -8.62 -12.59
CA GLU A 250 -10.58 -10.04 -12.43
C GLU A 250 -9.90 -10.34 -11.07
N ARG A 251 -9.34 -9.32 -10.38
CA ARG A 251 -8.64 -9.43 -9.08
C ARG A 251 -7.51 -10.48 -9.05
N ASP A 252 -6.89 -10.71 -10.20
CA ASP A 252 -5.78 -11.64 -10.33
C ASP A 252 -4.44 -10.89 -10.27
N GLY A 253 -4.18 -10.25 -9.12
CA GLY A 253 -3.04 -9.37 -8.85
C GLY A 253 -3.26 -7.92 -9.28
N LEU A 254 -2.28 -7.07 -8.96
CA LEU A 254 -2.30 -5.63 -9.19
C LEU A 254 -1.45 -5.30 -10.43
N HIS A 255 -2.05 -4.75 -11.47
CA HIS A 255 -1.36 -4.32 -12.69
C HIS A 255 -0.47 -3.11 -12.43
N PHE A 256 0.81 -3.20 -12.78
CA PHE A 256 1.74 -2.08 -12.76
C PHE A 256 1.52 -1.12 -13.93
N CYS A 257 1.69 0.17 -13.69
CA CYS A 257 1.90 1.16 -14.73
C CYS A 257 3.36 1.10 -15.22
N GLU A 258 3.70 0.01 -15.93
CA GLU A 258 5.08 -0.36 -16.27
C GLU A 258 5.80 0.60 -17.21
N ASP A 259 5.08 1.44 -17.92
CA ASP A 259 5.66 2.51 -18.73
C ASP A 259 6.25 3.64 -17.87
N TYR A 260 5.84 3.74 -16.57
CA TYR A 260 6.37 4.74 -15.63
C TYR A 260 7.11 4.14 -14.44
N PHE A 261 6.95 2.83 -14.19
CA PHE A 261 7.59 2.14 -13.07
C PHE A 261 8.18 0.83 -13.54
N TYR A 262 9.46 0.63 -13.29
CA TYR A 262 10.12 -0.64 -13.55
C TYR A 262 10.26 -1.42 -12.23
N PRO A 263 9.48 -2.50 -12.03
CA PRO A 263 9.56 -3.33 -10.84
C PRO A 263 10.62 -4.42 -10.98
N GLU A 264 11.32 -4.73 -9.89
CA GLU A 264 12.23 -5.87 -9.74
C GLU A 264 11.86 -6.63 -8.45
N ILE A 265 12.02 -7.94 -8.46
CA ILE A 265 11.99 -8.76 -7.25
C ILE A 265 13.40 -9.23 -6.95
N VAL A 266 13.86 -8.96 -5.73
CA VAL A 266 15.20 -9.31 -5.29
C VAL A 266 15.17 -10.08 -3.97
N ASP A 267 16.23 -10.83 -3.71
CA ASP A 267 16.48 -11.37 -2.38
C ASP A 267 16.71 -10.21 -1.38
N PRO A 268 16.00 -10.15 -0.27
CA PRO A 268 16.06 -9.00 0.65
C PRO A 268 17.39 -8.84 1.38
N GLU A 269 18.25 -9.87 1.42
CA GLU A 269 19.55 -9.84 2.09
C GLU A 269 20.68 -9.55 1.09
N THR A 270 20.72 -10.26 -0.04
CA THR A 270 21.78 -10.14 -1.04
C THR A 270 21.52 -9.07 -2.10
N LEU A 271 20.25 -8.69 -2.30
CA LEU A 271 19.76 -7.78 -3.35
C LEU A 271 19.97 -8.28 -4.79
N GLU A 272 20.27 -9.57 -4.93
CA GLU A 272 20.33 -10.22 -6.23
C GLU A 272 18.92 -10.42 -6.79
N PRO A 273 18.74 -10.20 -8.10
CA PRO A 273 17.44 -10.47 -8.74
C PRO A 273 17.02 -11.93 -8.61
N LEU A 274 15.76 -12.15 -8.24
CA LEU A 274 15.17 -13.48 -8.17
C LEU A 274 14.56 -13.88 -9.53
N ALA A 275 14.34 -15.18 -9.71
CA ALA A 275 13.68 -15.69 -10.90
C ALA A 275 12.21 -15.28 -10.96
N GLU A 276 11.63 -15.27 -12.17
CA GLU A 276 10.21 -14.96 -12.36
C GLU A 276 9.32 -15.89 -11.52
N GLY A 277 8.34 -15.30 -10.83
CA GLY A 277 7.41 -16.02 -9.98
C GLY A 277 7.93 -16.32 -8.56
N GLU A 278 9.18 -16.02 -8.25
CA GLU A 278 9.69 -16.11 -6.89
C GLU A 278 9.22 -14.92 -6.03
N THR A 279 9.13 -15.17 -4.72
CA THR A 279 8.75 -14.14 -3.73
C THR A 279 10.01 -13.50 -3.15
N GLY A 280 10.06 -12.17 -3.17
CA GLY A 280 11.17 -11.39 -2.61
C GLY A 280 10.80 -9.96 -2.32
N GLU A 281 11.80 -9.10 -2.07
CA GLU A 281 11.60 -7.66 -1.86
C GLU A 281 11.39 -6.95 -3.19
N LEU A 282 10.35 -6.13 -3.26
CA LEU A 282 10.07 -5.28 -4.41
C LEU A 282 11.02 -4.07 -4.42
N LEU A 283 11.76 -3.91 -5.51
CA LEU A 283 12.44 -2.65 -5.85
C LEU A 283 11.68 -2.00 -7.00
N VAL A 284 11.61 -0.68 -7.01
CA VAL A 284 10.97 0.07 -8.11
C VAL A 284 11.88 1.21 -8.56
N THR A 285 12.10 1.29 -9.87
CA THR A 285 12.70 2.44 -10.52
C THR A 285 11.60 3.30 -11.13
N THR A 286 11.56 4.59 -10.81
CA THR A 286 10.64 5.52 -11.49
C THR A 286 11.21 5.89 -12.85
N LEU A 287 10.42 5.73 -13.89
CA LEU A 287 10.80 6.09 -15.26
C LEU A 287 10.20 7.46 -15.61
N THR A 288 11.02 8.39 -16.13
CA THR A 288 10.61 9.74 -16.57
C THR A 288 10.13 10.71 -15.48
N LYS A 289 10.20 10.36 -14.19
CA LYS A 289 9.87 11.27 -13.10
C LYS A 289 10.92 12.37 -12.99
N GLU A 290 10.49 13.63 -13.00
CA GLU A 290 11.39 14.80 -13.05
C GLU A 290 11.75 15.36 -11.68
N GLY A 291 10.79 15.47 -10.76
CA GLY A 291 10.99 16.17 -9.49
C GLY A 291 11.87 15.39 -8.52
N LEU A 292 11.51 14.15 -8.26
CA LEU A 292 12.23 13.21 -7.39
C LEU A 292 12.35 11.86 -8.11
N PRO A 293 13.30 11.68 -9.07
CA PRO A 293 13.52 10.40 -9.70
C PRO A 293 14.18 9.43 -8.72
N LEU A 294 13.80 8.16 -8.76
CA LEU A 294 14.34 7.11 -7.90
C LEU A 294 14.85 5.93 -8.73
N LEU A 295 16.10 5.55 -8.51
CA LEU A 295 16.73 4.36 -9.09
C LEU A 295 16.72 3.22 -8.06
N ARG A 296 16.14 2.08 -8.42
CA ARG A 296 16.07 0.85 -7.61
C ARG A 296 15.69 1.12 -6.16
N TYR A 297 14.57 1.84 -5.96
CA TYR A 297 14.11 2.18 -4.61
C TYR A 297 13.65 0.93 -3.86
N ARG A 298 14.24 0.66 -2.70
CA ARG A 298 13.89 -0.44 -1.82
C ARG A 298 12.58 -0.13 -1.09
N THR A 299 11.49 -0.76 -1.52
CA THR A 299 10.18 -0.54 -0.89
C THR A 299 10.06 -1.22 0.46
N ARG A 300 10.84 -2.27 0.69
CA ARG A 300 10.74 -3.22 1.80
C ARG A 300 9.51 -4.11 1.73
N ASP A 301 8.66 -3.97 0.74
CA ASP A 301 7.47 -4.79 0.58
C ASP A 301 7.84 -6.14 -0.03
N ILE A 302 7.33 -7.22 0.57
CA ILE A 302 7.54 -8.60 0.09
C ILE A 302 6.36 -8.99 -0.79
N THR A 303 6.66 -9.29 -2.04
CA THR A 303 5.66 -9.68 -3.03
C THR A 303 6.28 -10.58 -4.11
N ARG A 304 5.55 -10.82 -5.18
CA ARG A 304 5.95 -11.60 -6.36
C ARG A 304 5.38 -10.93 -7.61
N LEU A 305 6.09 -11.02 -8.73
CA LEU A 305 5.62 -10.57 -10.03
C LEU A 305 5.08 -11.74 -10.86
N ASN A 306 4.00 -11.49 -11.58
CA ASN A 306 3.32 -12.44 -12.47
C ASN A 306 3.18 -11.84 -13.87
N TYR A 307 3.85 -12.45 -14.85
CA TYR A 307 3.87 -12.04 -16.25
C TYR A 307 2.84 -12.78 -17.12
N SER A 308 2.06 -13.71 -16.55
CA SER A 308 1.03 -14.42 -17.31
C SER A 308 -0.07 -13.47 -17.79
N PRO A 309 -0.73 -13.76 -18.92
CA PRO A 309 -1.83 -12.92 -19.43
C PRO A 309 -2.98 -12.82 -18.42
N CYS A 310 -3.53 -11.61 -18.27
CA CYS A 310 -4.74 -11.41 -17.48
C CYS A 310 -5.99 -11.48 -18.37
N LYS A 311 -7.08 -12.05 -17.86
CA LYS A 311 -8.37 -12.12 -18.56
C LYS A 311 -8.95 -10.75 -18.90
N CYS A 312 -8.58 -9.70 -18.16
CA CYS A 312 -9.00 -8.31 -18.44
C CYS A 312 -8.43 -7.76 -19.77
N GLY A 313 -7.44 -8.44 -20.37
CA GLY A 313 -6.80 -8.05 -21.63
C GLY A 313 -5.61 -7.09 -21.47
N ARG A 314 -5.26 -6.65 -20.25
CA ARG A 314 -4.03 -5.89 -19.99
C ARG A 314 -2.81 -6.79 -20.07
N THR A 315 -1.73 -6.27 -20.63
CA THR A 315 -0.49 -7.00 -20.91
C THR A 315 0.62 -6.71 -19.90
N GLY A 316 0.45 -5.67 -19.08
CA GLY A 316 1.41 -5.29 -18.03
C GLY A 316 1.55 -6.35 -16.94
N VAL A 317 2.76 -6.39 -16.33
CA VAL A 317 3.04 -7.28 -15.20
C VAL A 317 2.10 -6.98 -14.03
N ARG A 318 1.74 -8.02 -13.30
CA ARG A 318 0.97 -7.89 -12.06
C ARG A 318 1.81 -8.29 -10.87
N MET A 319 1.66 -7.55 -9.77
CA MET A 319 2.20 -7.99 -8.51
C MET A 319 1.13 -8.72 -7.69
N ASP A 320 1.55 -9.71 -6.91
CA ASP A 320 0.71 -10.26 -5.86
C ASP A 320 0.47 -9.20 -4.77
N LYS A 321 -0.55 -9.40 -3.93
CA LYS A 321 -0.70 -8.58 -2.73
C LYS A 321 0.55 -8.64 -1.87
N VAL A 322 0.90 -7.51 -1.28
CA VAL A 322 2.02 -7.44 -0.34
C VAL A 322 1.77 -8.38 0.82
N LYS A 323 2.69 -9.34 1.03
CA LYS A 323 2.62 -10.33 2.13
C LYS A 323 3.03 -9.74 3.47
N GLY A 324 3.79 -8.65 3.45
CA GLY A 324 4.33 -7.95 4.60
C GLY A 324 5.55 -7.14 4.18
N ARG A 325 6.18 -6.49 5.16
CA ARG A 325 7.40 -5.71 4.92
C ARG A 325 8.60 -6.40 5.55
N SER A 326 9.75 -6.33 4.87
CA SER A 326 10.99 -6.91 5.39
C SER A 326 11.50 -6.19 6.66
N ASP A 327 11.13 -4.91 6.85
CA ASP A 327 11.44 -4.11 8.03
C ASP A 327 10.37 -4.14 9.14
N ASP A 328 9.13 -4.57 8.85
CA ASP A 328 8.06 -4.81 9.84
C ASP A 328 8.02 -6.30 10.30
N MET A 329 8.86 -7.12 9.70
CA MET A 329 8.97 -8.54 10.04
C MET A 329 9.51 -8.71 11.46
N LEU A 330 8.74 -9.37 12.30
CA LEU A 330 9.14 -9.71 13.65
C LEU A 330 9.91 -11.03 13.64
N LYS A 331 11.17 -11.02 14.08
CA LYS A 331 11.91 -12.26 14.35
C LYS A 331 11.59 -12.71 15.78
N ILE A 332 10.79 -13.76 15.92
CA ILE A 332 10.37 -14.31 17.21
C ILE A 332 10.89 -15.74 17.33
N ARG A 333 11.82 -15.99 18.22
CA ARG A 333 12.45 -17.32 18.42
C ARG A 333 12.98 -17.95 17.13
N GLY A 334 13.60 -17.13 16.26
CA GLY A 334 14.16 -17.57 14.97
C GLY A 334 13.15 -17.71 13.83
N VAL A 335 11.85 -17.46 14.07
CA VAL A 335 10.81 -17.51 13.06
C VAL A 335 10.46 -16.09 12.59
N ASN A 336 10.32 -15.93 11.28
CA ASN A 336 9.86 -14.69 10.67
C ASN A 336 8.34 -14.61 10.75
N VAL A 337 7.82 -13.62 11.48
CA VAL A 337 6.39 -13.39 11.69
C VAL A 337 6.00 -12.07 11.07
N PHE A 338 5.02 -12.08 10.19
CA PHE A 338 4.45 -10.85 9.61
C PHE A 338 3.12 -10.51 10.29
N PRO A 339 2.90 -9.24 10.69
CA PRO A 339 1.63 -8.79 11.29
C PRO A 339 0.40 -9.18 10.46
N SER A 340 0.51 -9.17 9.13
CA SER A 340 -0.56 -9.57 8.21
C SER A 340 -1.00 -11.03 8.35
N GLN A 341 -0.09 -11.94 8.73
CA GLN A 341 -0.45 -13.35 9.00
C GLN A 341 -1.32 -13.47 10.25
N ILE A 342 -1.03 -12.68 11.28
CA ILE A 342 -1.81 -12.63 12.51
C ILE A 342 -3.19 -12.02 12.22
N GLU A 343 -3.22 -10.92 11.48
CA GLU A 343 -4.45 -10.25 11.06
C GLU A 343 -5.41 -11.18 10.34
N SER A 344 -4.92 -11.97 9.39
CA SER A 344 -5.72 -12.94 8.64
C SER A 344 -6.40 -13.97 9.56
N VAL A 345 -5.69 -14.44 10.59
CA VAL A 345 -6.27 -15.37 11.59
C VAL A 345 -7.34 -14.71 12.44
N LEU A 346 -7.11 -13.47 12.87
CA LEU A 346 -8.03 -12.74 13.75
C LEU A 346 -9.33 -12.39 13.03
N ILE A 347 -9.23 -11.80 11.84
CA ILE A 347 -10.40 -11.35 11.06
C ILE A 347 -11.26 -12.54 10.59
N GLY A 348 -10.68 -13.72 10.39
CA GLY A 348 -11.41 -14.95 10.10
C GLY A 348 -12.17 -15.56 11.28
N THR A 349 -12.19 -14.91 12.45
CA THR A 349 -12.86 -15.39 13.66
C THR A 349 -14.07 -14.52 14.01
N GLU A 350 -15.30 -15.04 13.89
CA GLU A 350 -16.57 -14.29 13.96
C GLU A 350 -16.77 -13.44 15.22
N GLN A 351 -16.21 -13.83 16.35
CA GLN A 351 -16.39 -13.15 17.65
C GLN A 351 -15.33 -12.09 17.92
N ILE A 352 -14.43 -11.84 16.95
CA ILE A 352 -13.28 -10.95 17.08
C ILE A 352 -13.52 -9.68 16.25
N GLY A 353 -13.28 -8.52 16.89
CA GLY A 353 -13.29 -7.22 16.22
C GLY A 353 -12.04 -6.98 15.36
N ALA A 354 -12.11 -6.00 14.47
CA ALA A 354 -11.01 -5.66 13.56
C ALA A 354 -9.80 -5.00 14.25
N ASN A 355 -9.92 -4.68 15.54
CA ASN A 355 -8.88 -3.97 16.29
C ASN A 355 -8.03 -4.94 17.12
N TYR A 356 -6.73 -4.90 16.85
CA TYR A 356 -5.75 -5.72 17.54
C TYR A 356 -4.42 -4.98 17.72
N GLN A 357 -3.61 -5.46 18.68
CA GLN A 357 -2.27 -4.97 18.97
C GLN A 357 -1.33 -6.15 19.20
N LEU A 358 -0.14 -6.08 18.64
CA LEU A 358 0.93 -7.06 18.79
C LEU A 358 1.96 -6.51 19.78
N VAL A 359 2.18 -7.18 20.88
CA VAL A 359 3.17 -6.77 21.88
C VAL A 359 4.30 -7.79 21.92
N VAL A 360 5.50 -7.32 21.55
CA VAL A 360 6.71 -8.14 21.57
C VAL A 360 7.52 -7.80 22.82
N ARG A 361 7.89 -8.81 23.59
CA ARG A 361 8.73 -8.66 24.78
C ARG A 361 9.89 -9.64 24.75
N ARG A 362 10.92 -9.34 25.55
CA ARG A 362 11.99 -10.27 25.83
C ARG A 362 11.86 -10.75 27.27
N GLU A 363 11.67 -12.04 27.42
CA GLU A 363 11.61 -12.72 28.73
C GLU A 363 12.85 -13.62 28.88
N GLY A 364 13.82 -13.18 29.67
CA GLY A 364 15.12 -13.84 29.75
C GLY A 364 15.85 -13.76 28.40
N PHE A 365 16.10 -14.92 27.80
CA PHE A 365 16.78 -15.04 26.50
C PHE A 365 15.81 -15.30 25.34
N SER A 366 14.50 -15.32 25.59
CA SER A 366 13.49 -15.66 24.60
C SER A 366 12.57 -14.48 24.29
N ASP A 367 12.33 -14.25 23.01
CA ASP A 367 11.32 -13.28 22.58
C ASP A 367 9.92 -13.90 22.67
N THR A 368 8.96 -13.15 23.22
CA THR A 368 7.56 -13.55 23.34
C THR A 368 6.67 -12.59 22.54
N LEU A 369 5.60 -13.15 21.99
CA LEU A 369 4.58 -12.40 21.25
C LEU A 369 3.23 -12.56 21.95
N GLU A 370 2.64 -11.42 22.33
CA GLU A 370 1.29 -11.33 22.82
C GLU A 370 0.41 -10.67 21.77
N VAL A 371 -0.68 -11.31 21.38
CA VAL A 371 -1.71 -10.80 20.50
C VAL A 371 -2.88 -10.34 21.36
N ARG A 372 -3.11 -9.04 21.40
CA ARG A 372 -4.25 -8.41 22.09
C ARG A 372 -5.30 -8.09 21.05
N VAL A 373 -6.53 -8.54 21.28
CA VAL A 373 -7.60 -8.35 20.30
C VAL A 373 -8.91 -8.05 21.02
N GLU A 374 -9.70 -7.14 20.45
CA GLU A 374 -11.02 -6.81 20.95
C GLU A 374 -12.07 -7.82 20.51
N LEU A 375 -12.99 -8.08 21.40
CA LEU A 375 -14.23 -8.81 21.10
C LEU A 375 -15.21 -7.91 20.35
N VAL A 376 -16.10 -8.50 19.57
CA VAL A 376 -17.22 -7.78 18.94
C VAL A 376 -18.25 -7.39 19.99
N ASP A 377 -18.49 -8.27 21.00
CA ASP A 377 -19.51 -8.09 22.04
C ASP A 377 -18.89 -8.31 23.42
N ALA A 378 -19.07 -7.33 24.32
CA ALA A 378 -18.60 -7.40 25.70
C ALA A 378 -19.28 -8.52 26.52
N SER A 379 -20.53 -8.91 26.17
CA SER A 379 -21.25 -9.97 26.86
C SER A 379 -20.54 -11.33 26.82
N LEU A 380 -19.70 -11.55 25.83
CA LEU A 380 -18.86 -12.75 25.75
C LEU A 380 -17.92 -12.89 26.95
N LEU A 381 -17.51 -11.78 27.58
CA LEU A 381 -16.65 -11.78 28.76
C LEU A 381 -17.33 -12.32 30.03
N GLU A 382 -18.66 -12.39 30.06
CA GLU A 382 -19.41 -12.94 31.16
C GLU A 382 -19.38 -14.47 31.19
N SER A 383 -19.03 -15.13 30.06
CA SER A 383 -18.98 -16.57 29.92
C SER A 383 -17.54 -17.08 29.90
N TYR A 384 -16.99 -17.43 31.07
CA TYR A 384 -15.62 -17.95 31.19
C TYR A 384 -15.32 -19.12 30.25
N GLY A 385 -16.25 -20.05 30.06
CA GLY A 385 -16.08 -21.23 29.21
C GLY A 385 -16.04 -20.90 27.71
N GLU A 386 -16.73 -19.85 27.27
CA GLU A 386 -16.73 -19.41 25.87
C GLU A 386 -15.43 -18.66 25.56
N ILE A 387 -15.02 -17.78 26.45
CA ILE A 387 -13.74 -17.05 26.35
C ILE A 387 -12.57 -18.03 26.28
N GLU A 388 -12.51 -19.00 27.14
CA GLU A 388 -11.41 -19.97 27.16
C GLU A 388 -11.37 -20.79 25.83
N ARG A 389 -12.53 -21.18 25.32
CA ARG A 389 -12.64 -21.87 24.02
C ARG A 389 -12.20 -20.99 22.86
N LEU A 390 -12.64 -19.75 22.82
CA LEU A 390 -12.28 -18.78 21.80
C LEU A 390 -10.77 -18.50 21.82
N GLN A 391 -10.22 -18.22 23.00
CA GLN A 391 -8.79 -18.00 23.19
C GLN A 391 -7.95 -19.19 22.72
N LYS A 392 -8.32 -20.40 23.11
CA LYS A 392 -7.64 -21.64 22.66
C LYS A 392 -7.75 -21.81 21.14
N LYS A 393 -8.89 -21.54 20.53
CA LYS A 393 -9.09 -21.58 19.08
C LYS A 393 -8.16 -20.62 18.34
N ILE A 394 -8.08 -19.36 18.81
CA ILE A 394 -7.20 -18.36 18.20
C ILE A 394 -5.74 -18.75 18.39
N MET A 395 -5.33 -19.18 19.60
CA MET A 395 -3.96 -19.65 19.85
C MET A 395 -3.57 -20.81 18.93
N HIS A 396 -4.46 -21.78 18.74
CA HIS A 396 -4.23 -22.91 17.85
C HIS A 396 -4.07 -22.47 16.38
N ASN A 397 -4.94 -21.59 15.90
CA ASN A 397 -4.89 -21.09 14.53
C ASN A 397 -3.62 -20.26 14.30
N LEU A 398 -3.23 -19.40 15.25
CA LEU A 398 -1.98 -18.66 15.21
C LEU A 398 -0.77 -19.60 15.19
N GLN A 399 -0.75 -20.62 16.03
CA GLN A 399 0.34 -21.60 16.05
C GLN A 399 0.45 -22.36 14.72
N THR A 400 -0.68 -22.71 14.11
CA THR A 400 -0.71 -23.39 12.80
C THR A 400 -0.17 -22.47 11.70
N THR A 401 -0.54 -21.18 11.72
CA THR A 401 -0.17 -20.21 10.68
C THR A 401 1.27 -19.72 10.83
N LEU A 402 1.73 -19.49 12.07
CA LEU A 402 3.03 -18.88 12.35
C LEU A 402 4.14 -19.88 12.68
N GLY A 403 3.78 -21.11 13.05
CA GLY A 403 4.73 -22.11 13.55
C GLY A 403 5.25 -21.84 14.97
N ILE A 404 4.72 -20.82 15.68
CA ILE A 404 5.11 -20.48 17.04
C ILE A 404 3.88 -20.31 17.95
N GLN A 405 4.10 -20.50 19.24
CA GLN A 405 3.07 -20.20 20.24
C GLN A 405 3.07 -18.72 20.59
N CYS A 406 1.88 -18.12 20.60
CA CYS A 406 1.64 -16.74 20.99
C CYS A 406 0.70 -16.72 22.20
N LYS A 407 0.87 -15.72 23.08
CA LYS A 407 -0.15 -15.38 24.07
C LYS A 407 -1.28 -14.63 23.36
N VAL A 408 -2.53 -14.94 23.70
CA VAL A 408 -3.70 -14.20 23.21
C VAL A 408 -4.41 -13.59 24.41
N SER A 409 -4.69 -12.28 24.31
CA SER A 409 -5.46 -11.53 25.32
C SER A 409 -6.69 -10.95 24.67
N LEU A 410 -7.87 -11.42 25.09
CA LEU A 410 -9.16 -10.92 24.63
C LEU A 410 -9.54 -9.70 25.47
N LEU A 411 -9.89 -8.61 24.78
CA LEU A 411 -10.19 -7.32 25.40
C LEU A 411 -11.64 -6.93 25.13
N GLU A 412 -12.19 -6.08 26.00
CA GLU A 412 -13.48 -5.44 25.78
C GLU A 412 -13.46 -4.60 24.49
N PRO A 413 -14.60 -4.46 23.81
CA PRO A 413 -14.72 -3.53 22.67
C PRO A 413 -14.30 -2.11 23.06
N LYS A 414 -13.65 -1.41 22.13
CA LYS A 414 -13.19 -0.01 22.31
C LYS A 414 -12.07 0.20 23.37
N THR A 415 -11.36 -0.86 23.78
CA THR A 415 -10.22 -0.78 24.70
C THR A 415 -8.95 -0.29 24.00
N LEU A 416 -8.71 -0.71 22.75
CA LEU A 416 -7.55 -0.31 21.98
C LEU A 416 -7.76 1.06 21.31
N GLU A 417 -6.67 1.80 21.16
CA GLU A 417 -6.69 3.10 20.49
C GLU A 417 -7.14 2.98 19.03
N ARG A 418 -7.95 3.93 18.58
CA ARG A 418 -8.40 4.04 17.18
C ARG A 418 -7.49 4.99 16.43
N PHE A 419 -6.97 4.53 15.31
CA PHE A 419 -6.08 5.33 14.47
C PHE A 419 -6.84 5.97 13.31
N VAL A 420 -6.61 7.27 13.12
CA VAL A 420 -7.01 7.98 11.91
C VAL A 420 -5.87 7.86 10.90
N GLY A 421 -6.01 7.02 9.90
CA GLY A 421 -4.97 6.68 8.94
C GLY A 421 -4.32 5.31 9.20
N LYS A 422 -3.01 5.17 8.92
CA LYS A 422 -2.30 3.88 9.08
C LYS A 422 -2.20 3.49 10.56
N ALA A 423 -2.73 2.31 10.91
CA ALA A 423 -2.71 1.79 12.28
C ALA A 423 -1.29 1.34 12.71
N HIS A 424 -0.85 1.76 13.89
CA HIS A 424 0.36 1.28 14.55
C HIS A 424 0.03 0.09 15.45
N ARG A 425 0.10 -1.11 14.90
CA ARG A 425 -0.36 -2.33 15.59
C ARG A 425 0.73 -3.05 16.38
N VAL A 426 2.00 -2.72 16.15
CA VAL A 426 3.15 -3.39 16.80
C VAL A 426 3.73 -2.50 17.87
N VAL A 427 3.84 -3.05 19.10
CA VAL A 427 4.52 -2.46 20.24
C VAL A 427 5.69 -3.36 20.62
N ASP A 428 6.90 -2.95 20.22
CA ASP A 428 8.13 -3.69 20.49
C ASP A 428 8.80 -3.18 21.77
N LEU A 429 8.65 -3.94 22.85
CA LEU A 429 9.18 -3.63 24.19
C LEU A 429 10.50 -4.35 24.49
N ARG A 430 11.13 -5.00 23.51
CA ARG A 430 12.38 -5.76 23.73
C ARG A 430 13.54 -4.93 24.21
N ASN A 431 13.56 -3.65 23.88
CA ASN A 431 14.62 -2.71 24.21
C ASN A 431 14.25 -1.74 25.36
N GLU A 432 13.07 -1.83 25.93
CA GLU A 432 12.71 -1.06 27.11
C GLU A 432 13.46 -1.63 28.32
N LYS A 433 14.35 -0.81 28.92
CA LYS A 433 14.98 -1.15 30.19
C LYS A 433 13.89 -1.16 31.27
N LYS A 434 13.79 -2.29 31.97
CA LYS A 434 12.99 -2.40 33.19
C LYS A 434 13.47 -1.43 34.26
#